data_36f119b241ec89530dbb50a8d3a62f3c
#
_entry.id   36f119b241ec89530dbb50a8d3a62f3c
#
_cell.length_a   1.000
_cell.length_b   1.000
_cell.length_c   1.000
_cell.angle_alpha   90.00
_cell.angle_beta   90.00
_cell.angle_gamma   90.00
#
_symmetry.space_group_name_H-M   'P 1'
#
loop_
_entity.id
_entity.type
_entity.pdbx_description
1 polymer ?
#
loop_
_entity_poly.entity_id
_entity_poly.type
_entity_poly.pdbx_seq_one_letter_code
_entity_poly.pdbx_strand_id
1 'polypeptide(L)'
;MPRLRIWIWVLGMVALCNKAIAQEEKVMFSHQGGFYAESFYLSLGCSDFTHYIRYTTNGNAPTAASPVYEHQLWLSQQLYSHSDIYKVLISPESLQYVPDSVNHAIVIRAAVFDENGQRMGPVATNTYFIHALGIDTQGLPAISICADSLDLFDYQNGIMVPGALFDANDPFKSGNYYQHGKEWERCVNVEFYKPGANGSINQQCGLRTHGNRARCYPQKGLKIYAREEYGKKRFKYRFFDTTPNDSFKHLVIKPFSTLWPFSGVQDYVSNRLAMNLALDAPNSCPVRLFLNGEYWGIYFLQEKMDERYLEDHYGVDIEQCNIIDNWHRDAEHGDSTNYVHMMEWLENADLSVDENYSYLSSLVDVDNFIDYCVFETFIGNTDWPANNMRCWQEGDGKWRWLFYDGDAALIDNNFAVFDNASYMGIYSWPSSTKASLMFRRMFENNEFKRKFAERVDAFCDSEFRYENTVTYLDEVKNQIAGEIPCHIFRFGYPESEGYWNWSISLVDDFLRHRIASYRQQYENYLPAKPSEFQSNTDDFVICPNPTEDVVNIMMLDGRSRVTSFTLCDVTGRLVENGIGYLSACAPIVLGENLPSGVYVVRIGEISHRFVKY
;
A
#
# COMPACT_ATOMS: atom_id res chain seq x y z
N MET A 1 71.12 28.50 -19.47
CA MET A 1 69.80 28.49 -20.17
C MET A 1 68.83 27.50 -19.57
N PRO A 2 68.27 27.75 -18.40
CA PRO A 2 67.14 26.95 -17.94
C PRO A 2 65.92 27.76 -17.52
N ARG A 3 65.72 29.00 -17.98
CA ARG A 3 64.55 29.84 -17.57
C ARG A 3 63.45 29.98 -18.61
N LEU A 4 63.59 29.35 -19.80
CA LEU A 4 62.62 29.50 -20.89
C LEU A 4 61.62 28.32 -20.97
N ARG A 5 61.84 27.19 -20.24
CA ARG A 5 60.92 26.00 -20.27
C ARG A 5 59.79 26.03 -19.24
N ILE A 6 59.86 26.87 -18.21
CA ILE A 6 58.87 26.94 -17.14
C ILE A 6 57.64 27.77 -17.56
N TRP A 7 57.82 28.77 -18.44
CA TRP A 7 56.67 29.59 -18.88
C TRP A 7 55.72 28.93 -19.88
N ILE A 8 56.20 27.97 -20.64
CA ILE A 8 55.36 27.25 -21.60
C ILE A 8 54.40 26.28 -20.90
N TRP A 9 54.77 25.72 -19.73
CA TRP A 9 53.90 24.86 -18.93
C TRP A 9 52.86 25.64 -18.13
N VAL A 10 53.12 26.82 -17.70
CA VAL A 10 52.16 27.67 -16.97
C VAL A 10 51.12 28.25 -17.92
N LEU A 11 51.47 28.61 -19.14
CA LEU A 11 50.52 29.06 -20.17
C LEU A 11 49.69 27.90 -20.73
N GLY A 12 50.21 26.68 -20.78
CA GLY A 12 49.46 25.47 -21.15
C GLY A 12 48.43 25.02 -20.06
N MET A 13 48.75 25.22 -18.77
CA MET A 13 47.81 24.92 -17.68
C MET A 13 46.71 25.97 -17.51
N VAL A 14 46.95 27.22 -17.83
CA VAL A 14 45.93 28.28 -17.80
C VAL A 14 44.97 28.17 -18.99
N ALA A 15 45.41 27.61 -20.12
CA ALA A 15 44.53 27.34 -21.28
C ALA A 15 43.67 26.09 -21.13
N LEU A 16 44.00 25.18 -20.18
CA LEU A 16 43.20 23.96 -19.89
C LEU A 16 42.19 24.13 -18.73
N CYS A 17 42.24 25.23 -17.98
CA CYS A 17 41.30 25.54 -16.89
C CYS A 17 40.15 26.48 -17.29
N ASN A 18 40.08 26.94 -18.51
CA ASN A 18 38.91 27.63 -19.06
C ASN A 18 38.05 26.65 -19.90
N LYS A 19 37.68 25.47 -19.36
CA LYS A 19 36.33 24.96 -19.60
C LYS A 19 35.42 25.92 -18.85
N ALA A 20 34.92 26.94 -19.54
CA ALA A 20 33.76 27.68 -19.09
C ALA A 20 32.76 26.60 -18.65
N ILE A 21 32.37 26.62 -17.38
CA ILE A 21 31.15 25.91 -16.94
C ILE A 21 30.09 26.59 -17.80
N ALA A 22 29.72 25.94 -18.91
CA ALA A 22 28.64 26.40 -19.75
C ALA A 22 27.45 26.48 -18.81
N GLN A 23 26.99 27.67 -18.51
CA GLN A 23 25.84 27.88 -17.66
C GLN A 23 24.68 27.19 -18.38
N GLU A 24 24.08 26.17 -17.74
CA GLU A 24 22.99 25.44 -18.34
C GLU A 24 21.87 26.41 -18.68
N GLU A 25 21.53 26.49 -19.96
CA GLU A 25 20.43 27.30 -20.44
C GLU A 25 19.09 26.75 -19.98
N LYS A 26 18.25 27.62 -19.39
CA LYS A 26 16.93 27.22 -18.87
C LYS A 26 15.82 27.93 -19.61
N VAL A 27 14.77 27.22 -19.90
CA VAL A 27 13.52 27.82 -20.41
C VAL A 27 12.79 28.53 -19.27
N MET A 28 12.45 29.78 -19.48
CA MET A 28 11.61 30.60 -18.61
C MET A 28 10.18 30.60 -19.15
N PHE A 29 9.21 30.38 -18.25
CA PHE A 29 7.78 30.39 -18.56
C PHE A 29 7.14 31.64 -17.97
N SER A 30 6.30 32.34 -18.75
CA SER A 30 5.56 33.52 -18.27
C SER A 30 4.55 33.16 -17.16
N HIS A 31 4.05 31.94 -17.16
CA HIS A 31 3.16 31.37 -16.15
C HIS A 31 3.71 30.01 -15.70
N GLN A 32 3.73 29.77 -14.39
CA GLN A 32 4.10 28.47 -13.84
C GLN A 32 2.94 27.49 -14.01
N GLY A 33 3.24 26.19 -13.95
CA GLY A 33 2.19 25.15 -13.88
C GLY A 33 1.25 25.35 -12.70
N GLY A 34 0.01 24.91 -12.83
CA GLY A 34 -1.00 25.05 -11.78
C GLY A 34 -2.42 25.13 -12.28
N PHE A 35 -3.33 25.55 -11.39
CA PHE A 35 -4.76 25.70 -11.69
C PHE A 35 -5.08 27.11 -12.18
N TYR A 36 -5.85 27.18 -13.28
CA TYR A 36 -6.28 28.43 -13.93
C TYR A 36 -7.76 28.40 -14.24
N ALA A 37 -8.44 29.53 -14.07
CA ALA A 37 -9.87 29.63 -14.39
C ALA A 37 -10.11 29.64 -15.91
N GLU A 38 -9.29 30.41 -16.64
CA GLU A 38 -9.47 30.71 -18.07
C GLU A 38 -8.22 30.32 -18.88
N SER A 39 -8.40 30.12 -20.17
CA SER A 39 -7.33 30.02 -21.15
C SER A 39 -6.52 31.32 -21.24
N PHE A 40 -5.22 31.20 -21.51
CA PHE A 40 -4.33 32.36 -21.60
C PHE A 40 -3.18 32.10 -22.60
N TYR A 41 -2.45 33.16 -22.94
CA TYR A 41 -1.24 33.09 -23.76
C TYR A 41 -0.02 32.80 -22.90
N LEU A 42 0.68 31.72 -23.20
CA LEU A 42 1.92 31.35 -22.56
C LEU A 42 3.11 31.82 -23.40
N SER A 43 4.03 32.56 -22.78
CA SER A 43 5.32 32.93 -23.38
C SER A 43 6.45 32.09 -22.81
N LEU A 44 7.36 31.66 -23.69
CA LEU A 44 8.61 31.00 -23.33
C LEU A 44 9.77 31.90 -23.68
N GLY A 45 10.86 31.87 -22.90
CA GLY A 45 12.08 32.61 -23.12
C GLY A 45 13.31 31.84 -22.65
N CYS A 46 14.48 32.19 -23.18
CA CYS A 46 15.81 31.75 -22.69
C CYS A 46 16.73 32.94 -22.58
N SER A 47 17.91 32.76 -21.95
CA SER A 47 18.86 33.86 -21.70
C SER A 47 19.68 34.23 -22.94
N ASP A 48 19.96 33.29 -23.82
CA ASP A 48 20.67 33.53 -25.08
C ASP A 48 19.68 33.54 -26.27
N PHE A 49 19.56 34.71 -26.91
CA PHE A 49 18.68 34.93 -28.06
C PHE A 49 19.18 34.28 -29.37
N THR A 50 20.39 33.72 -29.39
CA THR A 50 20.88 32.95 -30.54
C THR A 50 20.45 31.50 -30.53
N HIS A 51 19.91 31.04 -29.40
CA HIS A 51 19.40 29.71 -29.21
C HIS A 51 17.90 29.59 -29.54
N TYR A 52 17.45 28.37 -29.82
CA TYR A 52 16.06 28.06 -30.12
C TYR A 52 15.41 27.33 -28.95
N ILE A 53 14.19 27.72 -28.60
CA ILE A 53 13.38 26.92 -27.68
C ILE A 53 12.55 25.97 -28.55
N ARG A 54 12.64 24.67 -28.23
CA ARG A 54 11.75 23.64 -28.81
C ARG A 54 10.87 23.08 -27.72
N TYR A 55 9.65 22.73 -28.10
CA TYR A 55 8.67 22.25 -27.14
C TYR A 55 7.84 21.07 -27.65
N THR A 56 7.18 20.38 -26.73
CA THR A 56 6.20 19.31 -26.97
C THR A 56 4.99 19.50 -26.06
N THR A 57 3.87 18.89 -26.47
CA THR A 57 2.61 18.89 -25.69
C THR A 57 2.10 17.48 -25.38
N ASN A 58 2.84 16.45 -25.77
CA ASN A 58 2.47 15.03 -25.62
C ASN A 58 3.20 14.29 -24.48
N GLY A 59 3.88 15.03 -23.61
CA GLY A 59 4.64 14.46 -22.51
C GLY A 59 6.05 13.96 -22.86
N ASN A 60 6.42 13.80 -24.13
CA ASN A 60 7.77 13.43 -24.53
C ASN A 60 8.75 14.60 -24.37
N ALA A 61 10.01 14.32 -24.11
CA ALA A 61 11.06 15.34 -24.10
C ALA A 61 11.24 15.93 -25.51
N PRO A 62 11.42 17.27 -25.66
CA PRO A 62 11.68 17.87 -26.96
C PRO A 62 13.04 17.43 -27.50
N THR A 63 13.07 17.22 -28.83
CA THR A 63 14.25 16.85 -29.60
C THR A 63 14.56 17.91 -30.65
N ALA A 64 15.66 17.76 -31.39
CA ALA A 64 16.00 18.63 -32.51
C ALA A 64 14.92 18.67 -33.62
N ALA A 65 14.07 17.66 -33.68
CA ALA A 65 12.94 17.59 -34.63
C ALA A 65 11.63 18.19 -34.10
N SER A 66 11.57 18.54 -32.80
CA SER A 66 10.39 19.12 -32.18
C SER A 66 10.11 20.53 -32.70
N PRO A 67 8.86 21.01 -32.67
CA PRO A 67 8.49 22.37 -33.05
C PRO A 67 9.33 23.44 -32.35
N VAL A 68 9.74 24.44 -33.11
CA VAL A 68 10.40 25.64 -32.57
C VAL A 68 9.33 26.57 -32.00
N TYR A 69 9.59 27.14 -30.82
CA TYR A 69 8.74 28.16 -30.25
C TYR A 69 8.99 29.51 -30.95
N GLU A 70 8.05 29.96 -31.75
CA GLU A 70 8.13 31.23 -32.50
C GLU A 70 7.16 32.29 -31.98
N HIS A 71 6.00 31.86 -31.46
CA HIS A 71 4.92 32.73 -31.00
C HIS A 71 4.35 32.22 -29.68
N GLN A 72 3.67 33.13 -28.97
CA GLN A 72 2.94 32.78 -27.75
C GLN A 72 1.97 31.62 -27.98
N LEU A 73 1.93 30.66 -27.08
CA LEU A 73 1.04 29.51 -27.13
C LEU A 73 -0.30 29.88 -26.49
N TRP A 74 -1.39 29.80 -27.24
CA TRP A 74 -2.73 29.88 -26.67
C TRP A 74 -3.10 28.54 -26.03
N LEU A 75 -3.19 28.51 -24.70
CA LEU A 75 -3.48 27.28 -23.96
C LEU A 75 -4.96 26.94 -24.10
N SER A 76 -5.31 26.12 -25.09
CA SER A 76 -6.65 25.69 -25.46
C SER A 76 -6.68 24.22 -25.87
N GLN A 77 -7.86 23.63 -26.04
CA GLN A 77 -8.02 22.26 -26.51
C GLN A 77 -7.30 21.96 -27.82
N GLN A 78 -7.14 22.97 -28.70
CA GLN A 78 -6.44 22.80 -29.99
C GLN A 78 -4.93 22.61 -29.84
N LEU A 79 -4.35 22.94 -28.67
CA LEU A 79 -2.93 22.76 -28.40
C LEU A 79 -2.57 21.30 -28.05
N TYR A 80 -3.57 20.46 -27.74
CA TYR A 80 -3.28 19.06 -27.47
C TYR A 80 -2.75 18.35 -28.71
N SER A 81 -1.59 17.74 -28.62
CA SER A 81 -1.30 16.60 -29.46
C SER A 81 -1.94 15.39 -28.76
N HIS A 82 -2.94 14.80 -29.39
CA HIS A 82 -3.57 13.59 -28.88
C HIS A 82 -2.52 12.51 -28.74
N SER A 83 -2.08 12.22 -27.52
CA SER A 83 -1.18 11.12 -27.25
C SER A 83 -1.92 9.79 -27.26
N ASP A 84 -3.23 9.82 -26.97
CA ASP A 84 -4.12 8.65 -26.89
C ASP A 84 -3.56 7.52 -26.02
N ILE A 85 -2.78 7.86 -24.97
CA ILE A 85 -2.16 6.85 -24.09
C ILE A 85 -3.21 6.08 -23.31
N TYR A 86 -4.40 6.64 -23.11
CA TYR A 86 -5.53 5.95 -22.49
C TYR A 86 -6.02 4.74 -23.32
N LYS A 87 -5.69 4.66 -24.60
CA LYS A 87 -6.01 3.53 -25.48
C LYS A 87 -4.97 2.40 -25.44
N VAL A 88 -3.79 2.66 -24.87
CA VAL A 88 -2.72 1.66 -24.78
C VAL A 88 -3.17 0.51 -23.87
N LEU A 89 -2.85 -0.72 -24.30
CA LEU A 89 -3.09 -1.91 -23.49
C LEU A 89 -2.13 -1.93 -22.30
N ILE A 90 -2.63 -1.61 -21.11
CA ILE A 90 -1.85 -1.54 -19.86
C ILE A 90 -2.14 -2.70 -18.91
N SER A 91 -3.10 -3.55 -19.22
CA SER A 91 -3.50 -4.73 -18.44
C SER A 91 -3.90 -5.86 -19.39
N PRO A 92 -4.08 -7.11 -18.91
CA PRO A 92 -4.67 -8.17 -19.72
C PRO A 92 -6.00 -7.71 -20.35
N GLU A 93 -6.27 -8.12 -21.58
CA GLU A 93 -7.47 -7.69 -22.34
C GLU A 93 -8.78 -7.90 -21.56
N SER A 94 -8.87 -8.97 -20.78
CA SER A 94 -10.05 -9.29 -19.95
C SER A 94 -10.32 -8.28 -18.82
N LEU A 95 -9.33 -7.46 -18.47
CA LEU A 95 -9.43 -6.41 -17.44
C LEU A 95 -9.40 -5.00 -18.01
N GLN A 96 -9.06 -4.87 -19.30
CA GLN A 96 -8.90 -3.57 -19.94
C GLN A 96 -10.25 -2.97 -20.29
N TYR A 97 -10.47 -1.75 -19.83
CA TYR A 97 -11.51 -0.85 -20.30
C TYR A 97 -10.87 0.31 -21.04
N VAL A 98 -11.42 0.69 -22.19
CA VAL A 98 -10.96 1.84 -22.98
C VAL A 98 -12.14 2.80 -23.14
N PRO A 99 -12.08 4.00 -22.53
CA PRO A 99 -13.12 5.02 -22.70
C PRO A 99 -13.07 5.65 -24.11
N ASP A 100 -14.12 6.34 -24.49
CA ASP A 100 -14.16 7.08 -25.77
C ASP A 100 -13.21 8.29 -25.77
N SER A 101 -12.99 8.88 -24.60
CA SER A 101 -12.10 10.03 -24.38
C SER A 101 -11.67 10.11 -22.91
N VAL A 102 -10.77 11.01 -22.57
CA VAL A 102 -10.41 11.37 -21.18
C VAL A 102 -10.21 12.87 -21.06
N ASN A 103 -10.35 13.39 -19.84
CA ASN A 103 -10.01 14.79 -19.55
C ASN A 103 -8.50 15.00 -19.70
N HIS A 104 -8.11 16.20 -20.18
CA HIS A 104 -6.70 16.54 -20.42
C HIS A 104 -6.31 17.84 -19.71
N ALA A 105 -5.20 17.81 -18.99
CA ALA A 105 -4.43 18.99 -18.63
C ALA A 105 -3.43 19.31 -19.76
N ILE A 106 -3.06 20.57 -19.92
CA ILE A 106 -2.09 20.97 -20.93
C ILE A 106 -0.67 20.82 -20.35
N VAL A 107 0.12 19.95 -20.94
CA VAL A 107 1.54 19.77 -20.61
C VAL A 107 2.39 20.49 -21.63
N ILE A 108 3.29 21.36 -21.18
CA ILE A 108 4.36 21.94 -22.01
C ILE A 108 5.69 21.48 -21.48
N ARG A 109 6.42 20.70 -22.31
CA ARG A 109 7.82 20.37 -22.07
C ARG A 109 8.67 21.14 -23.05
N ALA A 110 9.66 21.87 -22.57
CA ALA A 110 10.48 22.74 -23.42
C ALA A 110 11.96 22.65 -23.02
N ALA A 111 12.83 22.82 -24.02
CA ALA A 111 14.28 22.87 -23.82
C ALA A 111 14.93 23.84 -24.81
N VAL A 112 16.10 24.35 -24.44
CA VAL A 112 16.93 25.23 -25.28
C VAL A 112 17.84 24.36 -26.15
N PHE A 113 17.97 24.73 -27.42
CA PHE A 113 18.83 24.09 -28.43
C PHE A 113 19.70 25.12 -29.14
N ASP A 114 20.92 24.74 -29.48
CA ASP A 114 21.81 25.56 -30.32
C ASP A 114 21.42 25.45 -31.81
N GLU A 115 22.17 26.16 -32.66
CA GLU A 115 22.00 26.14 -34.14
C GLU A 115 22.23 24.76 -34.77
N ASN A 116 22.97 23.88 -34.10
CA ASN A 116 23.28 22.54 -34.55
C ASN A 116 22.22 21.50 -34.08
N GLY A 117 21.23 21.95 -33.32
CA GLY A 117 20.20 21.08 -32.73
C GLY A 117 20.67 20.31 -31.50
N GLN A 118 21.78 20.74 -30.88
CA GLN A 118 22.22 20.16 -29.61
C GLN A 118 21.45 20.82 -28.45
N ARG A 119 20.95 20.05 -27.52
CA ARG A 119 20.27 20.56 -26.34
C ARG A 119 21.27 21.15 -25.34
N MET A 120 21.02 22.40 -24.93
CA MET A 120 21.91 23.24 -24.13
C MET A 120 21.59 23.21 -22.63
N GLY A 121 20.53 22.55 -22.21
CA GLY A 121 20.13 22.51 -20.80
C GLY A 121 19.03 21.47 -20.51
N PRO A 122 18.50 21.47 -19.27
CA PRO A 122 17.47 20.52 -18.88
C PRO A 122 16.15 20.78 -19.60
N VAL A 123 15.33 19.74 -19.69
CA VAL A 123 13.92 19.87 -20.08
C VAL A 123 13.15 20.50 -18.92
N ALA A 124 12.51 21.62 -19.18
CA ALA A 124 11.57 22.23 -18.24
C ALA A 124 10.15 21.77 -18.58
N THR A 125 9.39 21.41 -17.55
CA THR A 125 8.03 20.88 -17.67
C THR A 125 7.07 21.71 -16.83
N ASN A 126 5.92 22.06 -17.37
CA ASN A 126 4.80 22.66 -16.64
C ASN A 126 3.47 22.09 -17.13
N THR A 127 2.61 21.76 -16.17
CA THR A 127 1.25 21.28 -16.43
C THR A 127 0.23 22.33 -16.00
N TYR A 128 -0.75 22.61 -16.87
CA TYR A 128 -1.77 23.63 -16.69
C TYR A 128 -3.16 22.97 -16.64
N PHE A 129 -3.83 23.12 -15.49
CA PHE A 129 -5.19 22.62 -15.23
C PHE A 129 -6.14 23.80 -15.40
N ILE A 130 -6.87 23.85 -16.51
CA ILE A 130 -7.68 25.02 -16.88
C ILE A 130 -9.16 24.68 -16.74
N HIS A 131 -9.88 25.42 -15.88
CA HIS A 131 -11.30 25.20 -15.62
C HIS A 131 -12.15 25.35 -16.88
N ALA A 132 -11.90 26.35 -17.68
CA ALA A 132 -12.59 26.57 -18.95
C ALA A 132 -12.47 25.41 -19.96
N LEU A 133 -11.53 24.46 -19.74
CA LEU A 133 -11.33 23.26 -20.54
C LEU A 133 -11.92 21.99 -19.88
N GLY A 134 -12.76 22.14 -18.85
CA GLY A 134 -13.45 21.03 -18.19
C GLY A 134 -12.69 20.39 -17.03
N ILE A 135 -11.60 21.02 -16.53
CA ILE A 135 -10.89 20.55 -15.34
C ILE A 135 -11.46 21.26 -14.11
N ASP A 136 -11.91 20.49 -13.12
CA ASP A 136 -12.24 21.07 -11.81
C ASP A 136 -10.98 21.59 -11.12
N THR A 137 -10.86 22.89 -10.94
CA THR A 137 -9.70 23.54 -10.31
C THR A 137 -9.85 23.72 -8.81
N GLN A 138 -10.99 23.37 -8.24
CA GLN A 138 -11.28 23.46 -6.79
C GLN A 138 -11.38 22.08 -6.12
N GLY A 139 -11.31 20.99 -6.89
CA GLY A 139 -11.42 19.62 -6.41
C GLY A 139 -10.15 19.10 -5.74
N LEU A 140 -9.86 17.81 -5.94
CA LEU A 140 -8.69 17.15 -5.37
C LEU A 140 -7.37 17.78 -5.81
N PRO A 141 -6.30 17.68 -5.00
CA PRO A 141 -4.94 17.94 -5.47
C PRO A 141 -4.61 17.12 -6.71
N ALA A 142 -3.75 17.64 -7.58
CA ALA A 142 -3.34 16.98 -8.80
C ALA A 142 -1.85 16.60 -8.76
N ILE A 143 -1.55 15.37 -9.15
CA ILE A 143 -0.21 14.91 -9.49
C ILE A 143 -0.15 14.80 -11.01
N SER A 144 0.83 15.47 -11.64
CA SER A 144 1.15 15.29 -13.05
C SER A 144 2.49 14.58 -13.17
N ILE A 145 2.51 13.46 -13.90
CA ILE A 145 3.72 12.71 -14.24
C ILE A 145 3.93 12.81 -15.74
N CYS A 146 5.07 13.37 -16.13
CA CYS A 146 5.46 13.51 -17.53
C CYS A 146 6.73 12.70 -17.80
N ALA A 147 6.66 11.82 -18.79
CA ALA A 147 7.73 10.94 -19.22
C ALA A 147 7.68 10.71 -20.72
N ASP A 148 8.79 10.27 -21.30
CA ASP A 148 8.78 9.80 -22.66
C ASP A 148 7.87 8.57 -22.79
N SER A 149 7.01 8.55 -23.80
CA SER A 149 5.97 7.52 -23.94
C SER A 149 6.59 6.12 -24.05
N LEU A 150 7.80 5.99 -24.59
CA LEU A 150 8.51 4.71 -24.67
C LEU A 150 8.90 4.18 -23.29
N ASP A 151 9.25 5.06 -22.33
CA ASP A 151 9.57 4.65 -20.97
C ASP A 151 8.38 4.03 -20.24
N LEU A 152 7.16 4.46 -20.59
CA LEU A 152 5.93 3.99 -19.96
C LEU A 152 5.28 2.83 -20.74
N PHE A 153 5.26 2.89 -22.08
CA PHE A 153 4.36 2.09 -22.89
C PHE A 153 5.03 1.25 -24.00
N ASP A 154 6.36 1.30 -24.15
CA ASP A 154 7.05 0.45 -25.10
C ASP A 154 6.88 -1.04 -24.79
N TYR A 155 6.72 -1.87 -25.83
CA TYR A 155 6.50 -3.31 -25.66
C TYR A 155 7.66 -4.02 -24.93
N GLN A 156 8.92 -3.61 -25.18
CA GLN A 156 10.09 -4.24 -24.54
C GLN A 156 10.38 -3.67 -23.16
N ASN A 157 10.31 -2.35 -23.01
CA ASN A 157 10.87 -1.65 -21.86
C ASN A 157 9.85 -0.80 -21.07
N GLY A 158 8.63 -0.62 -21.59
CA GLY A 158 7.61 0.20 -20.95
C GLY A 158 7.13 -0.42 -19.64
N ILE A 159 7.14 0.37 -18.57
CA ILE A 159 6.82 -0.14 -17.22
C ILE A 159 5.33 -0.26 -16.94
N MET A 160 4.46 0.26 -17.81
CA MET A 160 3.00 0.28 -17.58
C MET A 160 2.25 -0.81 -18.34
N VAL A 161 2.90 -1.55 -19.20
CA VAL A 161 2.28 -2.51 -20.13
C VAL A 161 2.55 -3.96 -19.73
N PRO A 162 1.74 -4.94 -20.20
CA PRO A 162 2.09 -6.35 -20.11
C PRO A 162 3.45 -6.63 -20.79
N GLY A 163 3.63 -6.13 -22.00
CA GLY A 163 4.90 -6.12 -22.74
C GLY A 163 5.47 -7.50 -23.04
N ALA A 164 6.80 -7.53 -23.28
CA ALA A 164 7.51 -8.74 -23.71
C ALA A 164 7.64 -9.81 -22.62
N LEU A 165 7.46 -9.44 -21.36
CA LEU A 165 7.61 -10.35 -20.21
C LEU A 165 6.26 -10.90 -19.72
N PHE A 166 5.18 -10.68 -20.46
CA PHE A 166 3.85 -11.15 -20.09
C PHE A 166 3.67 -12.63 -20.38
N ASP A 167 3.21 -13.38 -19.37
CA ASP A 167 2.77 -14.77 -19.48
C ASP A 167 1.27 -14.86 -19.21
N ALA A 168 0.49 -15.29 -20.19
CA ALA A 168 -0.95 -15.46 -20.06
C ALA A 168 -1.36 -16.56 -19.06
N ASN A 169 -0.44 -17.49 -18.72
CA ASN A 169 -0.68 -18.52 -17.71
C ASN A 169 -0.48 -18.01 -16.28
N ASP A 170 0.26 -16.89 -16.11
CA ASP A 170 0.44 -16.22 -14.83
C ASP A 170 0.31 -14.70 -14.99
N PRO A 171 -0.89 -14.18 -15.34
CA PRO A 171 -1.08 -12.77 -15.67
C PRO A 171 -0.88 -11.83 -14.46
N PHE A 172 -0.95 -12.36 -13.23
CA PHE A 172 -0.82 -11.59 -12.00
C PHE A 172 0.63 -11.42 -11.53
N LYS A 173 1.56 -12.27 -12.00
CA LYS A 173 2.97 -12.27 -11.56
C LYS A 173 3.95 -12.18 -12.72
N SER A 174 3.50 -11.78 -13.90
CA SER A 174 4.30 -11.60 -15.08
C SER A 174 4.09 -10.22 -15.72
N GLY A 175 4.76 -9.95 -16.83
CA GLY A 175 4.69 -8.70 -17.57
C GLY A 175 5.72 -7.66 -17.13
N ASN A 176 5.91 -6.64 -17.99
CA ASN A 176 6.83 -5.55 -17.71
C ASN A 176 6.44 -4.78 -16.44
N TYR A 177 5.14 -4.58 -16.23
CA TYR A 177 4.62 -3.90 -15.03
C TYR A 177 4.91 -4.64 -13.72
N TYR A 178 5.23 -5.93 -13.78
CA TYR A 178 5.51 -6.73 -12.58
C TYR A 178 6.99 -6.69 -12.18
N GLN A 179 7.86 -6.16 -13.02
CA GLN A 179 9.30 -6.15 -12.79
C GLN A 179 9.72 -5.22 -11.66
N HIS A 180 10.87 -5.51 -11.08
CA HIS A 180 11.46 -4.84 -9.92
C HIS A 180 12.88 -4.38 -10.26
N GLY A 181 13.51 -3.69 -9.34
CA GLY A 181 14.90 -3.29 -9.46
C GLY A 181 15.10 -1.90 -10.05
N LYS A 182 16.34 -1.45 -10.05
CA LYS A 182 16.74 -0.12 -10.53
C LYS A 182 16.62 0.00 -12.05
N GLU A 183 16.81 -1.09 -12.76
CA GLU A 183 16.72 -1.20 -14.22
C GLU A 183 15.28 -0.95 -14.74
N TRP A 184 14.29 -1.13 -13.88
CA TRP A 184 12.88 -0.83 -14.16
C TRP A 184 12.42 0.52 -13.61
N GLU A 185 13.35 1.36 -13.15
CA GLU A 185 13.08 2.74 -12.75
C GLU A 185 13.21 3.67 -13.96
N ARG A 186 12.20 4.51 -14.19
CA ARG A 186 12.18 5.50 -15.28
C ARG A 186 12.32 6.89 -14.73
N CYS A 187 13.13 7.71 -15.39
CA CYS A 187 13.27 9.13 -15.07
C CYS A 187 12.04 9.88 -15.58
N VAL A 188 11.29 10.51 -14.68
CA VAL A 188 10.08 11.27 -15.01
C VAL A 188 10.13 12.65 -14.39
N ASN A 189 9.33 13.58 -14.90
CA ASN A 189 9.02 14.82 -14.21
C ASN A 189 7.75 14.65 -13.40
N VAL A 190 7.79 14.96 -12.11
CA VAL A 190 6.60 14.97 -11.23
C VAL A 190 6.29 16.38 -10.80
N GLU A 191 5.00 16.73 -10.88
CA GLU A 191 4.45 17.96 -10.38
C GLU A 191 3.32 17.65 -9.41
N PHE A 192 3.21 18.43 -8.34
CA PHE A 192 2.10 18.34 -7.39
C PHE A 192 1.52 19.72 -7.15
N TYR A 193 0.20 19.83 -7.25
CA TYR A 193 -0.54 21.07 -7.06
C TYR A 193 -1.75 20.83 -6.15
N LYS A 194 -1.87 21.66 -5.11
CA LYS A 194 -3.04 21.65 -4.20
C LYS A 194 -3.87 22.91 -4.50
N PRO A 195 -5.19 22.78 -4.75
CA PRO A 195 -6.05 23.94 -4.97
C PRO A 195 -5.97 24.94 -3.82
N GLY A 196 -5.84 26.23 -4.16
CA GLY A 196 -5.77 27.31 -3.16
C GLY A 196 -4.49 27.39 -2.35
N ALA A 197 -3.54 26.46 -2.49
CA ALA A 197 -2.27 26.48 -1.76
C ALA A 197 -1.21 27.33 -2.47
N ASN A 198 -0.34 27.96 -1.67
CA ASN A 198 0.88 28.57 -2.17
C ASN A 198 1.99 27.52 -2.29
N GLY A 199 2.65 27.47 -3.46
CA GLY A 199 3.73 26.54 -3.73
C GLY A 199 3.28 25.23 -4.37
N SER A 200 4.24 24.56 -4.95
CA SER A 200 4.06 23.29 -5.68
C SER A 200 5.38 22.51 -5.68
N ILE A 201 5.28 21.22 -6.01
CA ILE A 201 6.45 20.42 -6.41
C ILE A 201 6.51 20.42 -7.93
N ASN A 202 7.72 20.64 -8.44
CA ASN A 202 8.07 20.39 -9.84
C ASN A 202 9.54 19.95 -9.86
N GLN A 203 9.79 18.66 -10.11
CA GLN A 203 11.14 18.10 -10.15
C GLN A 203 11.19 16.76 -10.89
N GLN A 204 12.37 16.40 -11.35
CA GLN A 204 12.64 15.06 -11.84
C GLN A 204 12.78 14.06 -10.68
N CYS A 205 12.33 12.82 -10.92
CA CYS A 205 12.42 11.71 -9.98
C CYS A 205 12.41 10.36 -10.72
N GLY A 206 12.72 9.29 -9.99
CA GLY A 206 12.52 7.93 -10.48
C GLY A 206 11.06 7.49 -10.31
N LEU A 207 10.52 6.76 -11.26
CA LEU A 207 9.18 6.17 -11.23
C LEU A 207 9.29 4.65 -11.41
N ARG A 208 8.59 3.89 -10.57
CA ARG A 208 8.33 2.44 -10.77
C ARG A 208 6.88 2.10 -10.50
N THR A 209 6.42 1.00 -11.06
CA THR A 209 5.17 0.35 -10.61
C THR A 209 5.33 -0.18 -9.19
N HIS A 210 4.24 -0.21 -8.43
CA HIS A 210 4.22 -0.62 -7.03
C HIS A 210 3.04 -1.56 -6.74
N GLY A 211 3.19 -2.43 -5.73
CA GLY A 211 2.22 -3.43 -5.33
C GLY A 211 2.64 -4.85 -5.73
N ASN A 212 1.73 -5.80 -5.60
CA ASN A 212 1.92 -7.20 -6.00
C ASN A 212 0.93 -7.53 -7.14
N ARG A 213 -0.11 -8.33 -6.92
CA ARG A 213 -1.13 -8.68 -7.91
C ARG A 213 -1.80 -7.46 -8.57
N ALA A 214 -2.01 -6.38 -7.79
CA ALA A 214 -2.64 -5.15 -8.29
C ALA A 214 -1.88 -4.48 -9.45
N ARG A 215 -0.62 -4.83 -9.71
CA ARG A 215 0.13 -4.32 -10.87
C ARG A 215 -0.45 -4.75 -12.21
N CYS A 216 -1.20 -5.86 -12.28
CA CYS A 216 -1.86 -6.28 -13.52
C CYS A 216 -3.15 -5.51 -13.80
N TYR A 217 -3.75 -4.83 -12.80
CA TYR A 217 -4.99 -4.08 -12.99
C TYR A 217 -4.77 -2.80 -13.80
N PRO A 218 -5.83 -2.26 -14.45
CA PRO A 218 -5.71 -1.01 -15.20
C PRO A 218 -5.23 0.17 -14.34
N GLN A 219 -5.70 0.26 -13.10
CA GLN A 219 -5.27 1.24 -12.12
C GLN A 219 -4.07 0.71 -11.33
N LYS A 220 -2.85 0.99 -11.83
CA LYS A 220 -1.61 0.50 -11.20
C LYS A 220 -1.12 1.38 -10.08
N GLY A 221 -0.60 0.77 -9.02
CA GLY A 221 0.20 1.48 -8.03
C GLY A 221 1.53 1.96 -8.61
N LEU A 222 1.94 3.14 -8.18
CA LEU A 222 3.19 3.77 -8.60
C LEU A 222 4.00 4.19 -7.36
N LYS A 223 5.32 4.25 -7.52
CA LYS A 223 6.22 4.72 -6.49
C LYS A 223 7.22 5.70 -7.09
N ILE A 224 7.38 6.85 -6.46
CA ILE A 224 8.31 7.91 -6.87
C ILE A 224 9.47 8.02 -5.90
N TYR A 225 10.67 8.28 -6.44
CA TYR A 225 11.94 8.31 -5.72
C TYR A 225 12.67 9.61 -5.98
N ALA A 226 12.88 10.43 -4.95
CA ALA A 226 13.77 11.58 -5.04
C ALA A 226 15.22 11.11 -4.89
N ARG A 227 16.00 11.19 -5.99
CA ARG A 227 17.41 10.78 -6.03
C ARG A 227 18.28 11.90 -6.58
N GLU A 228 19.52 11.97 -6.10
CA GLU A 228 20.50 12.95 -6.54
C GLU A 228 20.78 12.89 -8.05
N GLU A 229 20.78 11.68 -8.62
CA GLU A 229 20.94 11.46 -10.07
C GLU A 229 19.84 12.11 -10.92
N TYR A 230 18.67 12.40 -10.33
CA TYR A 230 17.56 13.13 -10.95
C TYR A 230 17.53 14.60 -10.52
N GLY A 231 18.47 15.05 -9.66
CA GLY A 231 18.63 16.42 -9.20
C GLY A 231 18.36 16.61 -7.72
N LYS A 232 17.11 16.56 -7.27
CA LYS A 232 16.77 16.78 -5.86
C LYS A 232 16.71 15.46 -5.09
N LYS A 233 17.37 15.44 -3.91
CA LYS A 233 17.43 14.23 -3.04
C LYS A 233 16.16 13.96 -2.26
N ARG A 234 15.26 14.93 -2.14
CA ARG A 234 14.00 14.83 -1.39
C ARG A 234 12.90 15.65 -2.07
N PHE A 235 11.66 15.21 -1.90
CA PHE A 235 10.47 16.01 -2.17
C PHE A 235 10.25 16.93 -0.98
N LYS A 236 10.42 18.25 -1.16
CA LYS A 236 10.23 19.24 -0.09
C LYS A 236 8.91 19.96 -0.27
N TYR A 237 7.89 19.44 0.38
CA TYR A 237 6.52 19.97 0.38
C TYR A 237 5.69 19.30 1.47
N ARG A 238 4.81 20.03 2.13
CA ARG A 238 3.85 19.46 3.08
C ARG A 238 2.66 18.85 2.33
N PHE A 239 2.78 17.59 1.93
CA PHE A 239 1.72 16.87 1.19
C PHE A 239 0.51 16.56 2.06
N PHE A 240 0.74 16.21 3.32
CA PHE A 240 -0.26 15.73 4.26
C PHE A 240 -0.52 16.77 5.35
N ASP A 241 -1.80 17.03 5.63
CA ASP A 241 -2.17 17.95 6.71
C ASP A 241 -2.09 17.28 8.10
N THR A 242 -1.98 15.94 8.13
CA THR A 242 -1.93 15.09 9.33
C THR A 242 -0.54 15.01 9.98
N THR A 243 0.51 15.46 9.32
CA THR A 243 1.88 15.47 9.85
C THR A 243 2.58 16.82 9.59
N PRO A 244 3.46 17.27 10.48
CA PRO A 244 4.32 18.43 10.23
C PRO A 244 5.45 18.14 9.22
N ASN A 245 5.71 16.87 8.89
CA ASN A 245 6.78 16.49 7.95
C ASN A 245 6.52 17.09 6.57
N ASP A 246 7.54 17.74 6.00
CA ASP A 246 7.53 18.40 4.69
C ASP A 246 8.61 17.89 3.75
N SER A 247 9.29 16.81 4.09
CA SER A 247 10.46 16.32 3.37
C SER A 247 10.45 14.80 3.25
N PHE A 248 10.31 14.27 2.03
CA PHE A 248 10.14 12.85 1.76
C PHE A 248 11.16 12.33 0.75
N LYS A 249 11.65 11.13 0.99
CA LYS A 249 12.58 10.43 0.09
C LYS A 249 11.85 9.63 -0.97
N HIS A 250 10.80 8.97 -0.54
CA HIS A 250 9.92 8.13 -1.35
C HIS A 250 8.46 8.49 -1.07
N LEU A 251 7.61 8.34 -2.07
CA LEU A 251 6.16 8.41 -1.91
C LEU A 251 5.50 7.33 -2.77
N VAL A 252 4.40 6.81 -2.30
CA VAL A 252 3.56 5.84 -3.01
C VAL A 252 2.33 6.58 -3.55
N ILE A 253 1.99 6.32 -4.80
CA ILE A 253 0.74 6.74 -5.42
C ILE A 253 -0.11 5.48 -5.52
N LYS A 254 -0.91 5.23 -4.46
CA LYS A 254 -1.67 3.99 -4.26
C LYS A 254 -2.98 4.05 -5.02
N PRO A 255 -3.33 3.01 -5.82
CA PRO A 255 -4.63 2.88 -6.48
C PRO A 255 -5.69 2.39 -5.49
N PHE A 256 -6.92 2.16 -5.95
CA PHE A 256 -7.93 1.42 -5.19
C PHE A 256 -7.59 -0.07 -5.00
N SER A 257 -6.47 -0.52 -5.57
CA SER A 257 -5.90 -1.87 -5.41
C SER A 257 -6.90 -2.97 -5.80
N THR A 258 -7.04 -4.00 -4.98
CA THR A 258 -7.99 -5.11 -5.21
C THR A 258 -9.44 -4.67 -5.12
N LEU A 259 -9.71 -3.52 -4.50
CA LEU A 259 -11.04 -2.92 -4.36
C LEU A 259 -11.38 -1.91 -5.45
N TRP A 260 -10.62 -1.90 -6.56
CA TRP A 260 -10.87 -0.97 -7.67
C TRP A 260 -12.29 -1.04 -8.27
N PRO A 261 -13.04 -2.20 -8.20
CA PRO A 261 -14.44 -2.23 -8.63
C PRO A 261 -15.43 -1.67 -7.59
N PHE A 262 -14.96 -1.31 -6.39
CA PHE A 262 -15.77 -0.90 -5.25
C PHE A 262 -15.50 0.55 -4.81
N SER A 263 -15.50 0.80 -3.50
CA SER A 263 -15.32 2.15 -2.95
C SER A 263 -13.88 2.64 -2.96
N GLY A 264 -12.91 1.73 -2.78
CA GLY A 264 -11.48 2.06 -2.72
C GLY A 264 -11.03 2.84 -1.49
N VAL A 265 -11.89 2.99 -0.45
CA VAL A 265 -11.63 3.87 0.71
C VAL A 265 -11.08 3.14 1.94
N GLN A 266 -11.14 1.81 1.95
CA GLN A 266 -10.84 0.99 3.15
C GLN A 266 -9.44 1.26 3.70
N ASP A 267 -8.43 1.31 2.83
CA ASP A 267 -7.05 1.59 3.24
C ASP A 267 -6.90 2.98 3.88
N TYR A 268 -7.55 3.99 3.29
CA TYR A 268 -7.52 5.34 3.86
C TYR A 268 -8.15 5.38 5.26
N VAL A 269 -9.34 4.79 5.43
CA VAL A 269 -10.05 4.76 6.71
C VAL A 269 -9.24 3.99 7.75
N SER A 270 -8.65 2.84 7.37
CA SER A 270 -7.80 2.03 8.24
C SER A 270 -6.55 2.80 8.69
N ASN A 271 -5.85 3.49 7.76
CA ASN A 271 -4.69 4.32 8.08
C ASN A 271 -5.05 5.43 9.08
N ARG A 272 -6.17 6.15 8.85
CA ARG A 272 -6.62 7.23 9.73
C ARG A 272 -6.97 6.72 11.13
N LEU A 273 -7.60 5.55 11.22
CA LEU A 273 -7.92 4.91 12.47
C LEU A 273 -6.66 4.44 13.21
N ALA A 274 -5.71 3.80 12.52
CA ALA A 274 -4.44 3.37 13.11
C ALA A 274 -3.64 4.54 13.69
N MET A 275 -3.54 5.66 12.96
CA MET A 275 -2.87 6.88 13.43
C MET A 275 -3.53 7.46 14.68
N ASN A 276 -4.87 7.36 14.81
CA ASN A 276 -5.57 7.81 16.00
C ASN A 276 -5.28 6.95 17.24
N LEU A 277 -4.86 5.69 17.03
CA LEU A 277 -4.39 4.79 18.09
C LEU A 277 -2.89 4.96 18.40
N ALA A 278 -2.23 5.94 17.80
CA ALA A 278 -0.78 6.13 17.85
C ALA A 278 0.03 4.91 17.33
N LEU A 279 -0.55 4.13 16.43
CA LEU A 279 0.18 3.12 15.68
C LEU A 279 0.93 3.76 14.51
N ASP A 280 2.08 3.20 14.20
CA ASP A 280 2.83 3.56 13.00
C ASP A 280 2.01 3.19 11.76
N ALA A 281 1.55 4.20 11.03
CA ALA A 281 0.74 4.05 9.82
C ALA A 281 1.05 5.17 8.81
N PRO A 282 0.89 4.93 7.48
CA PRO A 282 1.23 5.93 6.49
C PRO A 282 0.24 7.09 6.48
N ASN A 283 0.76 8.32 6.47
CA ASN A 283 -0.05 9.47 6.09
C ASN A 283 -0.51 9.33 4.64
N SER A 284 -1.75 9.71 4.36
CA SER A 284 -2.40 9.52 3.07
C SER A 284 -3.29 10.71 2.71
N CYS A 285 -3.34 11.08 1.43
CA CYS A 285 -4.31 12.03 0.93
C CYS A 285 -4.79 11.65 -0.48
N PRO A 286 -6.08 11.82 -0.81
CA PRO A 286 -6.59 11.55 -2.15
C PRO A 286 -6.10 12.61 -3.13
N VAL A 287 -5.76 12.17 -4.35
CA VAL A 287 -5.23 12.99 -5.43
C VAL A 287 -5.80 12.56 -6.77
N ARG A 288 -5.80 13.47 -7.75
CA ARG A 288 -6.00 13.14 -9.17
C ARG A 288 -4.64 12.89 -9.81
N LEU A 289 -4.51 11.78 -10.51
CA LEU A 289 -3.30 11.50 -11.29
C LEU A 289 -3.52 11.88 -12.75
N PHE A 290 -2.52 12.51 -13.36
CA PHE A 290 -2.41 12.75 -14.79
C PHE A 290 -1.10 12.17 -15.30
N LEU A 291 -1.15 11.40 -16.39
CA LEU A 291 0.02 10.90 -17.10
C LEU A 291 0.12 11.59 -18.45
N ASN A 292 1.23 12.27 -18.72
CA ASN A 292 1.45 13.03 -19.95
C ASN A 292 0.28 13.97 -20.31
N GLY A 293 -0.38 14.52 -19.29
CA GLY A 293 -1.54 15.39 -19.41
C GLY A 293 -2.90 14.67 -19.44
N GLU A 294 -2.97 13.37 -19.71
CA GLU A 294 -4.21 12.59 -19.69
C GLU A 294 -4.63 12.23 -18.26
N TYR A 295 -5.92 12.40 -17.96
CA TYR A 295 -6.49 12.03 -16.68
C TYR A 295 -6.36 10.52 -16.44
N TRP A 296 -5.81 10.15 -15.27
CA TRP A 296 -5.52 8.76 -14.92
C TRP A 296 -6.26 8.25 -13.68
N GLY A 297 -7.22 9.04 -13.17
CA GLY A 297 -8.13 8.64 -12.08
C GLY A 297 -7.74 9.15 -10.70
N ILE A 298 -8.52 8.72 -9.71
CA ILE A 298 -8.30 9.00 -8.29
C ILE A 298 -7.26 8.03 -7.76
N TYR A 299 -6.28 8.55 -7.01
CA TYR A 299 -5.27 7.80 -6.29
C TYR A 299 -5.12 8.33 -4.86
N PHE A 300 -4.39 7.62 -4.04
CA PHE A 300 -3.97 8.09 -2.72
C PHE A 300 -2.46 8.27 -2.70
N LEU A 301 -2.01 9.52 -2.52
CA LEU A 301 -0.60 9.78 -2.23
C LEU A 301 -0.34 9.37 -0.80
N GLN A 302 0.67 8.51 -0.57
CA GLN A 302 0.98 7.94 0.75
C GLN A 302 2.48 7.98 1.05
N GLU A 303 2.83 8.02 2.33
CA GLU A 303 4.17 7.67 2.78
C GLU A 303 4.46 6.19 2.48
N LYS A 304 5.73 5.89 2.24
CA LYS A 304 6.17 4.50 2.20
C LYS A 304 6.66 4.10 3.60
N MET A 305 6.11 3.03 4.15
CA MET A 305 6.50 2.47 5.43
C MET A 305 7.83 1.70 5.30
N ASP A 306 8.95 2.43 5.23
CA ASP A 306 10.30 1.88 5.11
C ASP A 306 11.28 2.55 6.11
N GLU A 307 12.58 2.26 6.01
CA GLU A 307 13.61 2.84 6.87
C GLU A 307 13.61 4.37 6.86
N ARG A 308 13.15 4.99 5.76
CA ARG A 308 13.08 6.45 5.64
C ARG A 308 11.89 7.04 6.39
N TYR A 309 10.77 6.31 6.47
CA TYR A 309 9.67 6.67 7.34
C TYR A 309 10.12 6.71 8.80
N LEU A 310 10.85 5.68 9.24
CA LEU A 310 11.37 5.59 10.61
C LEU A 310 12.41 6.68 10.91
N GLU A 311 13.31 6.98 9.96
CA GLU A 311 14.24 8.10 10.06
C GLU A 311 13.48 9.45 10.22
N ASP A 312 12.50 9.69 9.36
CA ASP A 312 11.78 10.97 9.30
C ASP A 312 10.83 11.18 10.49
N HIS A 313 10.24 10.12 11.07
CA HIS A 313 9.29 10.21 12.18
C HIS A 313 9.92 10.04 13.56
N TYR A 314 10.97 9.22 13.68
CA TYR A 314 11.57 8.83 14.97
C TYR A 314 13.04 9.21 15.09
N GLY A 315 13.70 9.63 14.01
CA GLY A 315 15.13 9.89 13.99
C GLY A 315 15.99 8.62 14.08
N VAL A 316 15.42 7.48 13.67
CA VAL A 316 16.10 6.17 13.68
C VAL A 316 17.34 6.22 12.80
N ASP A 317 18.46 5.67 13.30
CA ASP A 317 19.66 5.44 12.50
C ASP A 317 19.42 4.28 11.52
N ILE A 318 19.26 4.61 10.25
CA ILE A 318 18.95 3.63 9.21
C ILE A 318 20.00 2.52 9.03
N GLU A 319 21.26 2.81 9.39
CA GLU A 319 22.35 1.81 9.32
C GLU A 319 22.23 0.77 10.44
N GLN A 320 21.46 1.06 11.49
CA GLN A 320 21.16 0.15 12.59
C GLN A 320 19.69 -0.32 12.58
N CYS A 321 18.91 0.09 11.59
CA CYS A 321 17.51 -0.26 11.50
C CYS A 321 17.33 -1.61 10.80
N ASN A 322 16.55 -2.49 11.42
CA ASN A 322 16.12 -3.75 10.84
C ASN A 322 14.61 -3.71 10.62
N ILE A 323 14.15 -4.06 9.43
CA ILE A 323 12.73 -4.15 9.08
C ILE A 323 12.46 -5.54 8.51
N ILE A 324 11.53 -6.25 9.14
CA ILE A 324 11.11 -7.59 8.72
C ILE A 324 9.73 -7.49 8.09
N ASP A 325 9.60 -8.08 6.91
CA ASP A 325 8.35 -8.10 6.15
C ASP A 325 7.77 -9.51 6.14
N ASN A 326 6.51 -9.61 6.54
CA ASN A 326 5.76 -10.86 6.62
C ASN A 326 6.39 -11.96 7.50
N TRP A 327 5.74 -13.11 7.52
CA TRP A 327 6.14 -14.29 8.28
C TRP A 327 7.34 -15.04 7.67
N HIS A 328 7.82 -14.66 6.48
CA HIS A 328 8.98 -15.28 5.83
C HIS A 328 10.29 -15.02 6.58
N ARG A 329 10.28 -14.03 7.49
CA ARG A 329 11.44 -13.65 8.29
C ARG A 329 12.60 -13.08 7.46
N ASP A 330 12.29 -12.59 6.27
CA ASP A 330 13.26 -11.92 5.40
C ASP A 330 13.35 -10.44 5.78
N ALA A 331 14.57 -9.89 5.75
CA ALA A 331 14.76 -8.47 5.97
C ALA A 331 14.37 -7.67 4.72
N GLU A 332 13.40 -6.77 4.85
CA GLU A 332 13.14 -5.71 3.86
C GLU A 332 14.28 -4.68 3.90
N HIS A 333 14.83 -4.43 5.11
CA HIS A 333 15.98 -3.59 5.35
C HIS A 333 16.81 -4.13 6.52
N GLY A 334 18.14 -3.96 6.48
CA GLY A 334 19.02 -4.40 7.54
C GLY A 334 19.19 -5.93 7.59
N ASP A 335 19.17 -6.49 8.80
CA ASP A 335 19.45 -7.90 9.09
C ASP A 335 18.30 -8.57 9.85
N SER A 336 17.99 -9.81 9.52
CA SER A 336 16.91 -10.58 10.15
C SER A 336 17.36 -11.50 11.29
N THR A 337 18.64 -11.59 11.58
CA THR A 337 19.21 -12.58 12.50
C THR A 337 18.58 -12.53 13.89
N ASN A 338 18.46 -11.35 14.50
CA ASN A 338 17.85 -11.17 15.82
C ASN A 338 16.38 -11.61 15.84
N TYR A 339 15.65 -11.28 14.79
CA TYR A 339 14.24 -11.68 14.65
C TYR A 339 14.10 -13.19 14.49
N VAL A 340 14.93 -13.80 13.64
CA VAL A 340 14.93 -15.26 13.41
C VAL A 340 15.24 -16.00 14.70
N HIS A 341 16.27 -15.61 15.43
CA HIS A 341 16.63 -16.24 16.72
C HIS A 341 15.51 -16.11 17.75
N MET A 342 14.86 -14.93 17.84
CA MET A 342 13.71 -14.74 18.72
C MET A 342 12.57 -15.69 18.35
N MET A 343 12.25 -15.80 17.05
CA MET A 343 11.15 -16.65 16.59
C MET A 343 11.45 -18.15 16.73
N GLU A 344 12.70 -18.59 16.52
CA GLU A 344 13.14 -19.97 16.76
C GLU A 344 13.07 -20.33 18.25
N TRP A 345 13.49 -19.42 19.13
CA TRP A 345 13.32 -19.59 20.57
C TRP A 345 11.83 -19.71 20.94
N LEU A 346 11.00 -18.83 20.38
CA LEU A 346 9.56 -18.78 20.64
C LEU A 346 8.83 -20.06 20.18
N GLU A 347 9.31 -20.75 19.16
CA GLU A 347 8.72 -22.04 18.71
C GLU A 347 8.69 -23.07 19.83
N ASN A 348 9.64 -23.03 20.77
CA ASN A 348 9.82 -24.02 21.82
C ASN A 348 9.58 -23.48 23.26
N ALA A 349 9.47 -22.15 23.42
CA ALA A 349 9.26 -21.54 24.73
C ALA A 349 7.83 -21.73 25.23
N ASP A 350 7.66 -22.03 26.52
CA ASP A 350 6.35 -22.04 27.19
C ASP A 350 6.09 -20.67 27.82
N LEU A 351 5.25 -19.84 27.19
CA LEU A 351 4.97 -18.49 27.69
C LEU A 351 3.96 -18.44 28.84
N SER A 352 3.38 -19.58 29.26
CA SER A 352 2.65 -19.66 30.52
C SER A 352 3.57 -19.48 31.73
N VAL A 353 4.88 -19.64 31.53
CA VAL A 353 5.95 -19.40 32.51
C VAL A 353 6.35 -17.94 32.48
N ASP A 354 6.18 -17.21 33.58
CA ASP A 354 6.39 -15.76 33.66
C ASP A 354 7.81 -15.31 33.30
N GLU A 355 8.85 -16.14 33.59
CA GLU A 355 10.22 -15.85 33.21
C GLU A 355 10.41 -15.83 31.69
N ASN A 356 9.77 -16.75 30.95
CA ASN A 356 9.83 -16.80 29.50
C ASN A 356 9.07 -15.59 28.89
N TYR A 357 7.91 -15.27 29.45
CA TYR A 357 7.17 -14.08 29.05
C TYR A 357 7.96 -12.78 29.30
N SER A 358 8.61 -12.67 30.46
CA SER A 358 9.48 -11.55 30.81
C SER A 358 10.66 -11.43 29.84
N TYR A 359 11.28 -12.54 29.46
CA TYR A 359 12.34 -12.55 28.46
C TYR A 359 11.83 -12.05 27.10
N LEU A 360 10.72 -12.58 26.60
CA LEU A 360 10.15 -12.09 25.34
C LEU A 360 9.78 -10.60 25.42
N SER A 361 9.23 -10.14 26.54
CA SER A 361 8.90 -8.73 26.79
C SER A 361 10.12 -7.81 26.85
N SER A 362 11.33 -8.35 27.03
CA SER A 362 12.57 -7.59 26.90
C SER A 362 12.97 -7.37 25.43
N LEU A 363 12.53 -8.24 24.52
CA LEU A 363 12.81 -8.20 23.07
C LEU A 363 11.72 -7.49 22.26
N VAL A 364 10.49 -7.48 22.77
CA VAL A 364 9.28 -6.99 22.07
C VAL A 364 8.66 -5.85 22.86
N ASP A 365 8.21 -4.80 22.17
CA ASP A 365 7.31 -3.79 22.72
C ASP A 365 5.90 -4.40 22.78
N VAL A 366 5.58 -4.98 23.95
CA VAL A 366 4.33 -5.74 24.15
C VAL A 366 3.11 -4.84 24.02
N ASP A 367 3.18 -3.59 24.47
CA ASP A 367 2.05 -2.68 24.41
C ASP A 367 1.77 -2.27 22.94
N ASN A 368 2.81 -1.98 22.14
CA ASN A 368 2.67 -1.77 20.71
C ASN A 368 2.12 -3.00 19.98
N PHE A 369 2.59 -4.21 20.33
CA PHE A 369 2.10 -5.44 19.74
C PHE A 369 0.63 -5.71 20.06
N ILE A 370 0.19 -5.42 21.28
CA ILE A 370 -1.22 -5.50 21.69
C ILE A 370 -2.05 -4.53 20.86
N ASP A 371 -1.65 -3.26 20.79
CA ASP A 371 -2.37 -2.22 20.04
C ASP A 371 -2.52 -2.60 18.57
N TYR A 372 -1.43 -3.09 17.96
CA TYR A 372 -1.41 -3.58 16.59
C TYR A 372 -2.38 -4.76 16.38
N CYS A 373 -2.32 -5.78 17.24
CA CYS A 373 -3.20 -6.95 17.10
C CYS A 373 -4.67 -6.64 17.38
N VAL A 374 -4.96 -5.78 18.37
CA VAL A 374 -6.34 -5.32 18.64
C VAL A 374 -6.88 -4.55 17.44
N PHE A 375 -6.05 -3.70 16.84
CA PHE A 375 -6.43 -2.95 15.66
C PHE A 375 -6.69 -3.86 14.44
N GLU A 376 -5.76 -4.76 14.08
CA GLU A 376 -5.89 -5.67 12.94
C GLU A 376 -7.13 -6.57 13.06
N THR A 377 -7.38 -7.09 14.26
CA THR A 377 -8.56 -7.91 14.53
C THR A 377 -9.84 -7.10 14.52
N PHE A 378 -9.82 -5.84 14.95
CA PHE A 378 -10.99 -4.96 14.90
C PHE A 378 -11.36 -4.57 13.47
N ILE A 379 -10.41 -4.14 12.64
CA ILE A 379 -10.71 -3.75 11.26
C ILE A 379 -11.09 -4.94 10.37
N GLY A 380 -10.93 -6.17 10.88
CA GLY A 380 -11.29 -7.38 10.14
C GLY A 380 -10.41 -7.60 8.91
N ASN A 381 -9.10 -7.32 8.99
CA ASN A 381 -8.18 -7.45 7.87
C ASN A 381 -8.06 -8.91 7.43
N THR A 382 -8.60 -9.24 6.25
CA THR A 382 -8.67 -10.61 5.75
C THR A 382 -7.33 -11.13 5.22
N ASP A 383 -6.35 -10.27 5.02
CA ASP A 383 -4.99 -10.65 4.61
C ASP A 383 -4.07 -10.96 5.81
N TRP A 384 -4.43 -10.48 7.00
CA TRP A 384 -3.64 -10.66 8.21
C TRP A 384 -3.95 -12.00 8.91
N PRO A 385 -2.97 -12.70 9.52
CA PRO A 385 -1.58 -12.30 9.76
C PRO A 385 -0.58 -12.80 8.70
N ALA A 386 -0.98 -13.50 7.64
CA ALA A 386 -0.03 -14.10 6.70
C ALA A 386 0.55 -13.10 5.70
N ASN A 387 -0.09 -11.94 5.55
CA ASN A 387 0.35 -10.86 4.68
C ASN A 387 0.23 -9.52 5.42
N ASN A 388 0.85 -8.48 4.87
CA ASN A 388 0.76 -7.11 5.37
C ASN A 388 1.20 -6.96 6.84
N MET A 389 2.09 -7.85 7.32
CA MET A 389 2.70 -7.77 8.64
C MET A 389 4.12 -7.23 8.52
N ARG A 390 4.42 -6.17 9.24
CA ARG A 390 5.75 -5.58 9.28
C ARG A 390 6.14 -5.18 10.69
N CYS A 391 7.39 -5.49 11.06
CA CYS A 391 7.96 -5.04 12.32
C CYS A 391 9.37 -4.51 12.11
N TRP A 392 9.85 -3.70 13.05
CA TRP A 392 11.15 -3.05 13.00
C TRP A 392 11.83 -2.99 14.35
N GLN A 393 13.16 -2.85 14.31
CA GLN A 393 14.04 -2.71 15.48
C GLN A 393 15.19 -1.78 15.13
N GLU A 394 15.60 -0.92 16.05
CA GLU A 394 16.84 -0.15 15.96
C GLU A 394 17.89 -0.74 16.93
N GLY A 395 19.05 -1.16 16.42
CA GLY A 395 20.11 -1.78 17.20
C GLY A 395 19.61 -3.00 17.98
N ASP A 396 19.85 -2.99 19.30
CA ASP A 396 19.36 -4.01 20.26
C ASP A 396 18.06 -3.58 20.96
N GLY A 397 17.33 -2.62 20.41
CA GLY A 397 16.04 -2.16 20.92
C GLY A 397 14.95 -3.23 20.82
N LYS A 398 13.73 -2.87 21.20
CA LYS A 398 12.59 -3.79 21.11
C LYS A 398 11.97 -3.80 19.72
N TRP A 399 11.51 -4.95 19.27
CA TRP A 399 10.69 -5.09 18.09
C TRP A 399 9.35 -4.38 18.25
N ARG A 400 8.95 -3.60 17.24
CA ARG A 400 7.70 -2.86 17.17
C ARG A 400 6.99 -3.15 15.85
N TRP A 401 5.67 -3.20 15.85
CA TRP A 401 4.85 -3.43 14.66
C TRP A 401 4.33 -2.11 14.11
N LEU A 402 4.23 -2.06 12.80
CA LEU A 402 3.61 -0.94 12.08
C LEU A 402 2.51 -1.46 11.16
N PHE A 403 1.53 -0.62 10.91
CA PHE A 403 0.40 -0.92 10.05
C PHE A 403 0.64 -0.39 8.63
N TYR A 404 0.29 -1.19 7.64
CA TYR A 404 0.20 -0.78 6.24
C TYR A 404 -0.71 -1.73 5.47
N ASP A 405 -1.35 -1.22 4.37
CA ASP A 405 -2.14 -2.00 3.42
C ASP A 405 -3.45 -2.58 4.00
N GLY A 406 -4.37 -1.69 4.36
CA GLY A 406 -5.71 -2.03 4.87
C GLY A 406 -6.78 -2.19 3.78
N ASP A 407 -6.43 -2.47 2.52
CA ASP A 407 -7.42 -2.61 1.45
C ASP A 407 -8.29 -3.88 1.56
N ALA A 408 -7.83 -4.89 2.30
CA ALA A 408 -8.58 -6.10 2.62
C ALA A 408 -9.36 -6.04 3.96
N ALA A 409 -9.49 -4.85 4.55
CA ALA A 409 -10.19 -4.60 5.81
C ALA A 409 -11.59 -3.96 5.60
N LEU A 410 -12.39 -3.88 6.67
CA LEU A 410 -13.69 -3.19 6.70
C LEU A 410 -14.71 -3.74 5.69
N ILE A 411 -14.71 -5.07 5.45
CA ILE A 411 -15.55 -5.71 4.43
C ILE A 411 -16.73 -6.47 5.06
N ASP A 412 -16.45 -7.34 6.02
CA ASP A 412 -17.44 -8.18 6.69
C ASP A 412 -17.31 -8.06 8.21
N ASN A 413 -18.31 -7.47 8.85
CA ASN A 413 -18.30 -7.27 10.30
C ASN A 413 -18.39 -8.58 11.11
N ASN A 414 -18.79 -9.69 10.49
CA ASN A 414 -18.83 -11.02 11.11
C ASN A 414 -17.55 -11.81 10.90
N PHE A 415 -16.62 -11.33 10.04
CA PHE A 415 -15.38 -12.03 9.80
C PHE A 415 -14.51 -12.07 11.08
N ALA A 416 -14.24 -13.30 11.55
CA ALA A 416 -13.53 -13.54 12.80
C ALA A 416 -12.01 -13.66 12.55
N VAL A 417 -11.32 -12.53 12.50
CA VAL A 417 -9.84 -12.51 12.32
C VAL A 417 -9.12 -13.22 13.47
N PHE A 418 -9.74 -13.26 14.66
CA PHE A 418 -9.21 -14.07 15.78
C PHE A 418 -9.05 -15.54 15.38
N ASP A 419 -9.95 -16.10 14.60
CA ASP A 419 -9.86 -17.48 14.13
C ASP A 419 -8.63 -17.67 13.23
N ASN A 420 -8.29 -16.69 12.41
CA ASN A 420 -7.09 -16.71 11.58
C ASN A 420 -5.81 -16.52 12.40
N ALA A 421 -5.82 -15.60 13.35
CA ALA A 421 -4.66 -15.25 14.16
C ALA A 421 -4.26 -16.34 15.15
N SER A 422 -5.25 -17.07 15.68
CA SER A 422 -5.03 -18.14 16.65
C SER A 422 -4.94 -19.52 16.02
N TYR A 423 -5.16 -19.58 14.74
CA TYR A 423 -5.39 -20.82 14.06
C TYR A 423 -4.16 -21.73 14.02
N MET A 424 -4.34 -22.93 14.53
CA MET A 424 -3.28 -23.91 14.66
C MET A 424 -3.36 -24.94 13.53
N GLY A 425 -2.68 -24.67 12.42
CA GLY A 425 -2.32 -25.75 11.51
C GLY A 425 -3.17 -25.97 10.29
N ILE A 426 -4.08 -25.09 9.92
CA ILE A 426 -4.78 -25.20 8.65
C ILE A 426 -4.12 -24.33 7.60
N TYR A 427 -4.00 -24.92 6.42
CA TYR A 427 -3.30 -24.41 5.25
C TYR A 427 -4.16 -23.46 4.41
N SER A 428 -5.12 -22.76 5.01
CA SER A 428 -5.90 -21.78 4.31
C SER A 428 -5.36 -20.37 4.53
N TRP A 429 -5.10 -19.68 3.47
CA TRP A 429 -4.84 -18.25 3.49
C TRP A 429 -5.98 -17.51 4.22
N PRO A 430 -5.70 -16.54 5.09
CA PRO A 430 -4.40 -15.95 5.47
C PRO A 430 -3.76 -16.57 6.71
N SER A 431 -4.26 -17.64 7.26
CA SER A 431 -3.72 -18.27 8.46
C SER A 431 -2.53 -19.17 8.16
N SER A 432 -1.51 -19.11 8.98
CA SER A 432 -0.41 -20.06 8.99
C SER A 432 0.13 -20.23 10.40
N THR A 433 0.66 -21.40 10.71
CA THR A 433 1.29 -21.68 12.01
C THR A 433 2.47 -20.76 12.30
N LYS A 434 3.17 -20.31 11.26
CA LYS A 434 4.32 -19.40 11.37
C LYS A 434 3.88 -17.95 11.54
N ALA A 435 2.95 -17.48 10.71
CA ALA A 435 2.45 -16.11 10.78
C ALA A 435 1.74 -15.80 12.10
N SER A 436 0.97 -16.76 12.62
CA SER A 436 0.24 -16.63 13.88
C SER A 436 1.04 -16.97 15.14
N LEU A 437 2.33 -17.38 15.00
CA LEU A 437 3.10 -17.91 16.12
C LEU A 437 3.21 -16.93 17.29
N MET A 438 3.62 -15.69 17.04
CA MET A 438 3.78 -14.67 18.09
C MET A 438 2.45 -14.44 18.82
N PHE A 439 1.37 -14.21 18.08
CA PHE A 439 0.05 -13.98 18.66
C PHE A 439 -0.39 -15.15 19.54
N ARG A 440 -0.33 -16.39 19.03
CA ARG A 440 -0.73 -17.60 19.78
C ARG A 440 0.07 -17.81 21.06
N ARG A 441 1.41 -17.67 20.96
CA ARG A 441 2.29 -17.89 22.11
C ARG A 441 2.09 -16.82 23.18
N MET A 442 1.91 -15.54 22.80
CA MET A 442 1.59 -14.47 23.74
C MET A 442 0.29 -14.76 24.51
N PHE A 443 -0.72 -15.34 23.86
CA PHE A 443 -1.97 -15.73 24.50
C PHE A 443 -1.85 -16.94 25.47
N GLU A 444 -0.69 -17.58 25.62
CA GLU A 444 -0.47 -18.54 26.71
C GLU A 444 -0.30 -17.83 28.06
N ASN A 445 0.19 -16.57 28.06
CA ASN A 445 0.47 -15.82 29.29
C ASN A 445 -0.79 -15.07 29.80
N ASN A 446 -1.03 -15.16 31.11
CA ASN A 446 -2.21 -14.53 31.72
C ASN A 446 -2.11 -13.01 31.81
N GLU A 447 -0.92 -12.44 31.95
CA GLU A 447 -0.75 -10.99 31.95
C GLU A 447 -1.00 -10.42 30.55
N PHE A 448 -0.49 -11.08 29.53
CA PHE A 448 -0.81 -10.68 28.15
C PHE A 448 -2.32 -10.70 27.87
N LYS A 449 -3.00 -11.79 28.24
CA LYS A 449 -4.47 -11.90 28.10
C LYS A 449 -5.19 -10.73 28.79
N ARG A 450 -4.80 -10.42 30.04
CA ARG A 450 -5.40 -9.32 30.79
C ARG A 450 -5.18 -7.97 30.11
N LYS A 451 -3.93 -7.67 29.71
CA LYS A 451 -3.59 -6.42 29.01
C LYS A 451 -4.33 -6.30 27.68
N PHE A 452 -4.40 -7.40 26.93
CA PHE A 452 -5.14 -7.45 25.67
C PHE A 452 -6.64 -7.15 25.86
N ALA A 453 -7.25 -7.78 26.89
CA ALA A 453 -8.64 -7.55 27.25
C ALA A 453 -8.91 -6.09 27.60
N GLU A 454 -8.09 -5.53 28.49
CA GLU A 454 -8.20 -4.13 28.91
C GLU A 454 -8.08 -3.17 27.71
N ARG A 455 -7.20 -3.50 26.73
CA ARG A 455 -7.04 -2.68 25.54
C ARG A 455 -8.22 -2.78 24.58
N VAL A 456 -8.79 -3.99 24.39
CA VAL A 456 -10.02 -4.19 23.61
C VAL A 456 -11.16 -3.35 24.20
N ASP A 457 -11.37 -3.44 25.53
CA ASP A 457 -12.42 -2.68 26.20
C ASP A 457 -12.19 -1.17 26.05
N ALA A 458 -10.95 -0.72 26.30
CA ALA A 458 -10.59 0.70 26.20
C ALA A 458 -10.88 1.26 24.79
N PHE A 459 -10.42 0.58 23.74
CA PHE A 459 -10.62 1.04 22.37
C PHE A 459 -12.08 0.94 21.91
N CYS A 460 -12.81 -0.11 22.32
CA CYS A 460 -14.24 -0.22 22.03
C CYS A 460 -15.08 0.85 22.72
N ASP A 461 -14.64 1.35 23.88
CA ASP A 461 -15.33 2.40 24.62
C ASP A 461 -14.90 3.83 24.19
N SER A 462 -13.87 3.96 23.33
CA SER A 462 -13.33 5.23 22.87
C SER A 462 -13.15 5.29 21.34
N GLU A 463 -11.96 4.97 20.83
CA GLU A 463 -11.55 5.24 19.44
C GLU A 463 -12.34 4.44 18.41
N PHE A 464 -12.76 3.20 18.75
CA PHE A 464 -13.53 2.35 17.84
C PHE A 464 -15.02 2.69 17.78
N ARG A 465 -15.50 3.60 18.62
CA ARG A 465 -16.91 4.01 18.58
C ARG A 465 -17.28 4.52 17.19
N TYR A 466 -18.48 4.16 16.75
CA TYR A 466 -18.98 4.53 15.43
C TYR A 466 -18.87 6.04 15.17
N GLU A 467 -19.21 6.86 16.17
CA GLU A 467 -19.16 8.33 16.06
C GLU A 467 -17.76 8.87 15.74
N ASN A 468 -16.71 8.14 16.14
CA ASN A 468 -15.32 8.48 15.86
C ASN A 468 -14.89 7.93 14.51
N THR A 469 -15.14 6.65 14.25
CA THR A 469 -14.66 5.94 13.05
C THR A 469 -15.34 6.40 11.76
N VAL A 470 -16.64 6.72 11.81
CA VAL A 470 -17.39 7.22 10.66
C VAL A 470 -16.86 8.55 10.13
N THR A 471 -16.25 9.36 10.99
CA THR A 471 -15.68 10.67 10.58
C THR A 471 -14.61 10.51 9.51
N TYR A 472 -13.81 9.45 9.55
CA TYR A 472 -12.77 9.17 8.54
C TYR A 472 -13.37 8.69 7.21
N LEU A 473 -14.46 7.93 7.28
CA LEU A 473 -15.22 7.55 6.08
C LEU A 473 -15.87 8.75 5.43
N ASP A 474 -16.53 9.61 6.20
CA ASP A 474 -17.16 10.83 5.70
C ASP A 474 -16.11 11.80 5.14
N GLU A 475 -14.95 11.92 5.78
CA GLU A 475 -13.85 12.75 5.29
C GLU A 475 -13.45 12.34 3.86
N VAL A 476 -13.07 11.08 3.64
CA VAL A 476 -12.60 10.63 2.32
C VAL A 476 -13.73 10.61 1.30
N LYS A 477 -14.93 10.17 1.67
CA LYS A 477 -16.11 10.18 0.82
C LYS A 477 -16.39 11.58 0.27
N ASN A 478 -16.42 12.60 1.16
CA ASN A 478 -16.71 13.97 0.76
C ASN A 478 -15.60 14.56 -0.13
N GLN A 479 -14.34 14.17 0.11
CA GLN A 479 -13.21 14.62 -0.71
C GLN A 479 -13.28 14.08 -2.14
N ILE A 480 -13.63 12.78 -2.33
CA ILE A 480 -13.52 12.13 -3.64
C ILE A 480 -14.85 12.06 -4.43
N ALA A 481 -16.00 12.26 -3.78
CA ALA A 481 -17.32 12.08 -4.40
C ALA A 481 -17.49 12.85 -5.72
N GLY A 482 -17.04 14.09 -5.78
CA GLY A 482 -17.12 14.93 -6.99
C GLY A 482 -16.24 14.43 -8.15
N GLU A 483 -15.22 13.62 -7.87
CA GLU A 483 -14.28 13.09 -8.87
C GLU A 483 -14.66 11.67 -9.35
N ILE A 484 -15.54 10.96 -8.63
CA ILE A 484 -15.96 9.58 -8.95
C ILE A 484 -16.52 9.45 -10.38
N PRO A 485 -17.35 10.35 -10.91
CA PRO A 485 -17.82 10.26 -12.29
C PRO A 485 -16.67 10.22 -13.31
N CYS A 486 -15.65 11.06 -13.13
CA CYS A 486 -14.46 11.07 -13.99
C CYS A 486 -13.64 9.78 -13.86
N HIS A 487 -13.52 9.26 -12.65
CA HIS A 487 -12.83 7.99 -12.38
C HIS A 487 -13.53 6.81 -13.06
N ILE A 488 -14.85 6.71 -12.91
CA ILE A 488 -15.68 5.70 -13.57
C ILE A 488 -15.54 5.81 -15.10
N PHE A 489 -15.62 7.01 -15.64
CA PHE A 489 -15.44 7.24 -17.07
C PHE A 489 -14.08 6.77 -17.58
N ARG A 490 -13.02 6.94 -16.79
CA ARG A 490 -11.66 6.51 -17.15
C ARG A 490 -11.47 4.99 -17.12
N PHE A 491 -12.05 4.29 -16.13
CA PHE A 491 -11.75 2.88 -15.87
C PHE A 491 -12.93 1.92 -16.09
N GLY A 492 -14.17 2.42 -16.26
CA GLY A 492 -15.38 1.60 -16.29
C GLY A 492 -15.80 1.05 -14.93
N TYR A 493 -15.09 1.39 -13.87
CA TYR A 493 -15.33 0.90 -12.51
C TYR A 493 -15.12 2.02 -11.47
N PRO A 494 -15.83 1.94 -10.32
CA PRO A 494 -17.01 1.07 -10.08
C PRO A 494 -18.08 1.23 -11.16
N GLU A 495 -18.99 0.27 -11.30
CA GLU A 495 -19.97 0.22 -12.42
C GLU A 495 -20.83 1.49 -12.57
N SER A 496 -21.07 2.20 -11.47
CA SER A 496 -21.80 3.46 -11.43
C SER A 496 -21.55 4.20 -10.12
N GLU A 497 -21.91 5.49 -10.07
CA GLU A 497 -21.95 6.27 -8.82
C GLU A 497 -22.88 5.63 -7.78
N GLY A 498 -24.00 5.05 -8.21
CA GLY A 498 -24.92 4.32 -7.34
C GLY A 498 -24.26 3.08 -6.71
N TYR A 499 -23.48 2.33 -7.49
CA TYR A 499 -22.72 1.20 -7.00
C TYR A 499 -21.60 1.63 -6.06
N TRP A 500 -20.90 2.72 -6.37
CA TRP A 500 -19.90 3.30 -5.46
C TRP A 500 -20.52 3.71 -4.12
N ASN A 501 -21.66 4.43 -4.14
CA ASN A 501 -22.37 4.81 -2.92
C ASN A 501 -22.86 3.60 -2.12
N TRP A 502 -23.31 2.55 -2.80
CA TRP A 502 -23.64 1.29 -2.13
C TRP A 502 -22.41 0.65 -1.47
N SER A 503 -21.26 0.62 -2.14
CA SER A 503 -20.04 0.07 -1.56
C SER A 503 -19.49 0.91 -0.39
N ILE A 504 -19.68 2.22 -0.39
CA ILE A 504 -19.45 3.09 0.78
C ILE A 504 -20.38 2.70 1.94
N SER A 505 -21.67 2.41 1.65
CA SER A 505 -22.60 2.01 2.72
C SER A 505 -22.24 0.66 3.38
N LEU A 506 -21.53 -0.22 2.69
CA LEU A 506 -20.99 -1.44 3.31
C LEU A 506 -19.92 -1.14 4.36
N VAL A 507 -19.05 -0.17 4.08
CA VAL A 507 -18.04 0.29 5.05
C VAL A 507 -18.71 0.98 6.25
N ASP A 508 -19.72 1.82 6.01
CA ASP A 508 -20.52 2.43 7.09
C ASP A 508 -21.20 1.39 7.97
N ASP A 509 -21.82 0.38 7.34
CA ASP A 509 -22.47 -0.73 8.05
C ASP A 509 -21.48 -1.55 8.89
N PHE A 510 -20.28 -1.81 8.35
CA PHE A 510 -19.19 -2.43 9.10
C PHE A 510 -18.87 -1.62 10.35
N LEU A 511 -18.55 -0.34 10.21
CA LEU A 511 -18.17 0.53 11.32
C LEU A 511 -19.27 0.63 12.38
N ARG A 512 -20.53 0.67 11.96
CA ARG A 512 -21.72 0.77 12.83
C ARG A 512 -21.94 -0.46 13.70
N HIS A 513 -21.69 -1.64 13.18
CA HIS A 513 -22.03 -2.90 13.85
C HIS A 513 -20.80 -3.63 14.40
N ARG A 514 -19.59 -3.21 14.03
CA ARG A 514 -18.36 -3.96 14.33
C ARG A 514 -18.11 -4.17 15.82
N ILE A 515 -18.31 -3.18 16.66
CA ILE A 515 -18.05 -3.33 18.12
C ILE A 515 -18.84 -4.51 18.69
N ALA A 516 -20.13 -4.65 18.34
CA ALA A 516 -20.95 -5.73 18.87
C ALA A 516 -20.45 -7.11 18.43
N SER A 517 -20.18 -7.29 17.13
CA SER A 517 -19.65 -8.56 16.61
C SER A 517 -18.21 -8.82 17.10
N TYR A 518 -17.39 -7.79 17.21
CA TYR A 518 -16.01 -7.90 17.69
C TYR A 518 -15.94 -8.35 19.16
N ARG A 519 -16.76 -7.77 20.04
CA ARG A 519 -16.84 -8.18 21.45
C ARG A 519 -17.31 -9.63 21.57
N GLN A 520 -18.32 -10.05 20.79
CA GLN A 520 -18.77 -11.43 20.78
C GLN A 520 -17.68 -12.40 20.29
N GLN A 521 -16.94 -12.05 19.22
CA GLN A 521 -15.82 -12.85 18.73
C GLN A 521 -14.72 -12.96 19.77
N TYR A 522 -14.40 -11.84 20.43
CA TYR A 522 -13.41 -11.77 21.47
C TYR A 522 -13.79 -12.58 22.71
N GLU A 523 -15.05 -12.52 23.17
CA GLU A 523 -15.56 -13.32 24.31
C GLU A 523 -15.47 -14.82 24.02
N ASN A 524 -15.72 -15.25 22.79
CA ASN A 524 -15.52 -16.64 22.37
C ASN A 524 -14.06 -17.09 22.42
N TYR A 525 -13.14 -16.13 22.39
CA TYR A 525 -11.69 -16.36 22.31
C TYR A 525 -11.03 -16.38 23.68
N LEU A 526 -11.42 -15.47 24.56
CA LEU A 526 -10.94 -15.41 25.94
C LEU A 526 -11.91 -16.17 26.83
N PRO A 527 -11.43 -17.17 27.56
CA PRO A 527 -12.26 -17.80 28.55
C PRO A 527 -12.76 -16.74 29.56
N ALA A 528 -14.01 -16.87 29.96
CA ALA A 528 -14.71 -16.01 30.89
C ALA A 528 -13.85 -15.58 32.09
N LYS A 529 -14.12 -14.38 32.61
CA LYS A 529 -13.39 -13.69 33.69
C LYS A 529 -12.85 -14.63 34.75
N PRO A 530 -11.66 -14.35 35.34
CA PRO A 530 -10.95 -15.25 36.27
C PRO A 530 -11.72 -15.74 37.50
N SER A 531 -12.92 -15.21 37.76
CA SER A 531 -13.79 -15.64 38.88
C SER A 531 -14.66 -16.86 38.58
N GLU A 532 -14.66 -17.39 37.34
CA GLU A 532 -15.49 -18.54 36.93
C GLU A 532 -14.68 -19.73 36.39
N PHE A 533 -13.37 -19.75 36.56
CA PHE A 533 -12.56 -20.93 36.24
C PHE A 533 -12.85 -22.07 37.23
N GLN A 534 -13.96 -22.76 37.04
CA GLN A 534 -14.00 -24.17 37.37
C GLN A 534 -13.41 -24.92 36.17
N SER A 535 -12.27 -25.50 36.39
CA SER A 535 -11.53 -26.29 35.40
C SER A 535 -12.35 -27.51 34.94
N ASN A 536 -13.17 -27.35 33.92
CA ASN A 536 -13.63 -28.50 33.14
C ASN A 536 -12.51 -28.87 32.16
N THR A 537 -11.75 -29.87 32.51
CA THR A 537 -10.50 -30.32 31.90
C THR A 537 -10.69 -31.07 30.56
N ASP A 538 -11.83 -30.92 29.89
CA ASP A 538 -12.22 -31.80 28.78
C ASP A 538 -12.71 -31.09 27.50
N ASP A 539 -12.45 -29.80 27.32
CA ASP A 539 -12.94 -29.08 26.16
C ASP A 539 -12.07 -29.28 24.91
N PHE A 540 -12.72 -29.65 23.82
CA PHE A 540 -12.15 -29.67 22.48
C PHE A 540 -12.96 -28.77 21.54
N VAL A 541 -12.34 -28.31 20.45
CA VAL A 541 -12.98 -27.53 19.40
C VAL A 541 -12.99 -28.27 18.08
N ILE A 542 -13.94 -27.90 17.23
CA ILE A 542 -14.07 -28.40 15.87
C ILE A 542 -13.99 -27.21 14.91
N CYS A 543 -13.03 -27.24 13.99
CA CYS A 543 -12.85 -26.20 12.99
C CYS A 543 -12.27 -26.74 11.67
N PRO A 544 -12.60 -26.10 10.54
CA PRO A 544 -13.60 -25.04 10.38
C PRO A 544 -15.03 -25.54 10.58
N ASN A 545 -15.94 -24.67 11.01
CA ASN A 545 -17.36 -24.98 11.13
C ASN A 545 -18.18 -23.72 10.77
N PRO A 546 -18.85 -23.69 9.61
CA PRO A 546 -19.03 -24.81 8.66
C PRO A 546 -17.78 -25.15 7.83
N THR A 547 -17.81 -26.28 7.13
CA THR A 547 -16.72 -26.77 6.28
C THR A 547 -17.23 -27.23 4.92
N GLU A 548 -16.38 -27.09 3.88
CA GLU A 548 -16.62 -27.68 2.55
C GLU A 548 -15.92 -29.03 2.37
N ASP A 549 -14.91 -29.34 3.19
CA ASP A 549 -14.09 -30.53 3.05
C ASP A 549 -13.98 -31.31 4.38
N VAL A 550 -13.03 -30.97 5.21
CA VAL A 550 -12.73 -31.67 6.47
C VAL A 550 -12.91 -30.78 7.69
N VAL A 551 -13.09 -31.39 8.86
CA VAL A 551 -13.01 -30.70 10.14
C VAL A 551 -11.87 -31.28 10.97
N ASN A 552 -11.26 -30.42 11.75
CA ASN A 552 -10.22 -30.78 12.70
C ASN A 552 -10.76 -30.69 14.12
N ILE A 553 -10.46 -31.69 14.93
CA ILE A 553 -10.77 -31.72 16.35
C ILE A 553 -9.48 -31.49 17.13
N MET A 554 -9.46 -30.48 17.99
CA MET A 554 -8.27 -30.09 18.76
C MET A 554 -8.61 -29.87 20.22
N MET A 555 -7.62 -30.07 21.12
CA MET A 555 -7.74 -29.71 22.54
C MET A 555 -7.42 -28.23 22.74
N LEU A 556 -8.17 -27.56 23.61
CA LEU A 556 -7.92 -26.17 23.99
C LEU A 556 -6.90 -26.03 25.13
N ASP A 557 -6.74 -27.08 25.93
CA ASP A 557 -5.91 -27.05 27.16
C ASP A 557 -4.42 -27.30 26.91
N GLY A 558 -3.99 -27.39 25.65
CA GLY A 558 -2.58 -27.66 25.29
C GLY A 558 -2.08 -29.06 25.65
N ARG A 559 -2.90 -29.91 26.26
CA ARG A 559 -2.52 -31.29 26.64
C ARG A 559 -2.74 -32.21 25.46
N SER A 560 -2.02 -33.32 25.49
CA SER A 560 -2.12 -34.37 24.49
C SER A 560 -2.69 -35.62 25.14
N ARG A 561 -3.69 -36.25 24.51
CA ARG A 561 -4.23 -37.53 25.00
C ARG A 561 -4.72 -38.43 23.87
N VAL A 562 -4.68 -39.72 24.10
CA VAL A 562 -5.35 -40.69 23.26
C VAL A 562 -6.82 -40.72 23.69
N THR A 563 -7.75 -40.54 22.77
CA THR A 563 -9.18 -40.53 23.07
C THR A 563 -9.98 -41.25 21.97
N SER A 564 -11.15 -41.77 22.34
CA SER A 564 -12.10 -42.28 21.36
C SER A 564 -13.06 -41.18 20.96
N PHE A 565 -13.43 -41.14 19.68
CA PHE A 565 -14.47 -40.26 19.18
C PHE A 565 -15.59 -41.05 18.47
N THR A 566 -16.74 -40.43 18.41
CA THR A 566 -17.92 -40.94 17.68
C THR A 566 -18.50 -39.79 16.85
N LEU A 567 -18.69 -39.99 15.55
CA LEU A 567 -19.31 -39.07 14.62
C LEU A 567 -20.69 -39.62 14.24
N CYS A 568 -21.74 -38.82 14.44
CA CYS A 568 -23.10 -39.16 14.10
C CYS A 568 -23.71 -38.10 13.17
N ASP A 569 -24.68 -38.49 12.35
CA ASP A 569 -25.56 -37.54 11.67
C ASP A 569 -26.63 -36.97 12.64
N VAL A 570 -27.42 -36.02 12.16
CA VAL A 570 -28.46 -35.35 12.98
C VAL A 570 -29.55 -36.30 13.49
N THR A 571 -29.67 -37.49 12.92
CA THR A 571 -30.64 -38.51 13.36
C THR A 571 -30.07 -39.41 14.48
N GLY A 572 -28.80 -39.21 14.82
CA GLY A 572 -28.05 -40.02 15.79
C GLY A 572 -27.45 -41.31 15.19
N ARG A 573 -27.54 -41.48 13.87
CA ARG A 573 -26.95 -42.63 13.19
C ARG A 573 -25.42 -42.47 13.18
N LEU A 574 -24.72 -43.54 13.60
CA LEU A 574 -23.27 -43.60 13.57
C LEU A 574 -22.75 -43.51 12.13
N VAL A 575 -21.86 -42.55 11.88
CA VAL A 575 -21.19 -42.31 10.61
C VAL A 575 -19.76 -42.82 10.66
N GLU A 576 -19.03 -42.47 11.73
CA GLU A 576 -17.64 -42.86 11.92
C GLU A 576 -17.32 -42.97 13.43
N ASN A 577 -16.39 -43.81 13.80
CA ASN A 577 -15.80 -43.83 15.12
C ASN A 577 -14.35 -44.25 15.06
N GLY A 578 -13.58 -43.87 16.06
CA GLY A 578 -12.16 -44.18 16.08
C GLY A 578 -11.49 -43.85 17.40
N ILE A 579 -10.22 -44.16 17.45
CA ILE A 579 -9.32 -43.74 18.51
C ILE A 579 -8.22 -42.89 17.85
N GLY A 580 -8.05 -41.68 18.33
CA GLY A 580 -7.07 -40.75 17.81
C GLY A 580 -6.22 -40.13 18.92
N TYR A 581 -5.06 -39.62 18.52
CA TYR A 581 -4.21 -38.80 19.36
C TYR A 581 -4.67 -37.36 19.23
N LEU A 582 -5.33 -36.87 20.27
CA LEU A 582 -5.86 -35.52 20.29
C LEU A 582 -4.89 -34.60 21.01
N SER A 583 -4.40 -33.57 20.34
CA SER A 583 -3.53 -32.56 20.93
C SER A 583 -3.78 -31.18 20.30
N ALA A 584 -3.21 -30.15 20.88
CA ALA A 584 -3.23 -28.81 20.32
C ALA A 584 -2.42 -28.71 19.01
N CYS A 585 -1.45 -29.62 18.78
CA CYS A 585 -0.53 -29.61 17.64
C CYS A 585 -0.80 -30.70 16.60
N ALA A 586 -1.64 -31.71 16.93
CA ALA A 586 -1.99 -32.81 16.04
C ALA A 586 -3.50 -33.08 16.14
N PRO A 587 -4.31 -32.46 15.27
CA PRO A 587 -5.76 -32.64 15.28
C PRO A 587 -6.17 -34.03 14.79
N ILE A 588 -7.35 -34.48 15.23
CA ILE A 588 -8.06 -35.58 14.57
C ILE A 588 -8.81 -34.95 13.40
N VAL A 589 -8.55 -35.43 12.19
CA VAL A 589 -9.19 -34.93 10.95
C VAL A 589 -10.36 -35.84 10.61
N LEU A 590 -11.55 -35.26 10.41
CA LEU A 590 -12.78 -35.97 10.06
C LEU A 590 -13.46 -35.30 8.84
N GLY A 591 -14.31 -36.06 8.17
CA GLY A 591 -15.25 -35.50 7.20
C GLY A 591 -14.85 -35.57 5.74
N GLU A 592 -13.68 -36.15 5.39
CA GLU A 592 -13.15 -36.17 4.01
C GLU A 592 -14.15 -36.69 2.97
N ASN A 593 -15.02 -37.64 3.34
CA ASN A 593 -16.00 -38.23 2.42
C ASN A 593 -17.46 -38.09 2.89
N LEU A 594 -17.75 -37.13 3.77
CA LEU A 594 -19.10 -36.91 4.25
C LEU A 594 -19.95 -36.13 3.22
N PRO A 595 -21.20 -36.52 2.98
CA PRO A 595 -22.17 -35.68 2.27
C PRO A 595 -22.43 -34.36 2.98
N SER A 596 -22.95 -33.38 2.24
CA SER A 596 -23.43 -32.13 2.83
C SER A 596 -24.50 -32.43 3.90
N GLY A 597 -24.36 -31.84 5.08
CA GLY A 597 -25.23 -32.12 6.20
C GLY A 597 -24.75 -31.57 7.54
N VAL A 598 -25.51 -31.84 8.58
CA VAL A 598 -25.15 -31.49 9.96
C VAL A 598 -24.72 -32.75 10.70
N TYR A 599 -23.58 -32.67 11.39
CA TYR A 599 -22.96 -33.79 12.09
C TYR A 599 -22.69 -33.45 13.54
N VAL A 600 -22.61 -34.47 14.39
CA VAL A 600 -22.26 -34.34 15.81
C VAL A 600 -21.07 -35.24 16.12
N VAL A 601 -19.98 -34.63 16.59
CA VAL A 601 -18.83 -35.34 17.14
C VAL A 601 -18.96 -35.44 18.64
N ARG A 602 -18.76 -36.63 19.19
CA ARG A 602 -18.73 -36.90 20.63
C ARG A 602 -17.35 -37.43 21.04
N ILE A 603 -16.81 -36.85 22.11
CA ILE A 603 -15.59 -37.32 22.78
C ILE A 603 -15.87 -37.34 24.28
N GLY A 604 -15.92 -38.55 24.87
CA GLY A 604 -16.37 -38.70 26.24
C GLY A 604 -17.81 -38.23 26.43
N GLU A 605 -18.05 -37.36 27.40
CA GLU A 605 -19.35 -36.74 27.68
C GLU A 605 -19.65 -35.49 26.83
N ILE A 606 -18.62 -34.96 26.13
CA ILE A 606 -18.72 -33.70 25.39
C ILE A 606 -19.12 -33.97 23.94
N SER A 607 -20.03 -33.13 23.41
CA SER A 607 -20.51 -33.22 22.02
C SER A 607 -20.48 -31.86 21.35
N HIS A 608 -19.94 -31.78 20.14
CA HIS A 608 -19.96 -30.59 19.29
C HIS A 608 -20.61 -30.88 17.96
N ARG A 609 -21.28 -29.87 17.41
CA ARG A 609 -21.96 -29.96 16.12
C ARG A 609 -21.18 -29.16 15.07
N PHE A 610 -21.07 -29.71 13.87
CA PHE A 610 -20.54 -28.95 12.71
C PHE A 610 -21.45 -29.16 11.48
N VAL A 611 -21.27 -28.23 10.51
CA VAL A 611 -22.02 -28.23 9.25
C VAL A 611 -21.05 -28.49 8.11
N LYS A 612 -21.35 -29.43 7.23
CA LYS A 612 -20.64 -29.67 5.97
C LYS A 612 -21.52 -29.23 4.80
N TYR A 613 -20.96 -28.42 3.90
CA TYR A 613 -21.58 -27.97 2.66
C TYR A 613 -21.30 -28.89 1.48
#